data_88639379d8f25b2ee089876b2fe60f5e
#
_entry.id   88639379d8f25b2ee089876b2fe60f5e
#
_cell.length_a   1.000
_cell.length_b   1.000
_cell.length_c   1.000
_cell.angle_alpha   90.00
_cell.angle_beta   90.00
_cell.angle_gamma   90.00
#
_symmetry.space_group_name_H-M   'P 1'
#
loop_
_entity.id
_entity.type
_entity.pdbx_description
1 polymer ?
#
loop_
_entity_poly.entity_id
_entity_poly.type
_entity_poly.pdbx_seq_one_letter_code
_entity_poly.pdbx_strand_id
1 'polypeptide(L)'
;MVTAVTNLGRSGLYDWLVQRISGVVLLGYFSFLGCYIGFNSGMDYEQWQGLFDHTAMRVFSVAAMLSIALHAWIGLWCVLTDYLTPRMLGAKGNTVRGLASAVCGVTLFTYVIWGLQIVWR
;
A
#
# COMPACT_ATOMS: atom_id res chain seq x y z
N MET A 1 -5.16 24.77 2.70
CA MET A 1 -6.20 23.76 2.92
C MET A 1 -6.21 22.75 1.78
N VAL A 2 -6.18 21.47 2.10
CA VAL A 2 -6.22 20.42 1.10
C VAL A 2 -7.68 20.22 0.66
N THR A 3 -7.94 20.46 -0.61
CA THR A 3 -9.29 20.29 -1.17
C THR A 3 -9.47 18.98 -1.92
N ALA A 4 -8.35 18.32 -2.28
CA ALA A 4 -8.39 17.05 -2.99
C ALA A 4 -8.17 15.90 -2.01
N VAL A 5 -9.13 14.99 -1.97
CA VAL A 5 -9.09 13.79 -1.11
C VAL A 5 -9.27 12.55 -1.97
N THR A 6 -8.75 11.42 -1.51
CA THR A 6 -8.66 10.16 -2.27
C THR A 6 -9.82 9.22 -2.02
N ASN A 7 -10.59 9.41 -0.97
CA ASN A 7 -11.66 8.48 -0.58
C ASN A 7 -13.03 8.93 -1.07
N LEU A 8 -13.98 8.01 -1.08
CA LEU A 8 -15.35 8.27 -1.52
C LEU A 8 -16.09 9.23 -0.60
N GLY A 9 -15.71 9.30 0.67
CA GLY A 9 -16.30 10.22 1.63
C GLY A 9 -15.79 11.65 1.47
N ARG A 10 -14.75 11.87 0.66
CA ARG A 10 -14.12 13.17 0.42
C ARG A 10 -13.80 13.92 1.71
N SER A 11 -13.28 13.18 2.68
CA SER A 11 -12.94 13.70 3.99
C SER A 11 -11.45 13.52 4.26
N GLY A 12 -10.77 14.61 4.63
CA GLY A 12 -9.36 14.55 5.03
C GLY A 12 -9.14 13.71 6.29
N LEU A 13 -10.14 13.66 7.18
CA LEU A 13 -10.10 12.80 8.35
C LEU A 13 -10.03 11.32 7.95
N TYR A 14 -10.81 10.93 6.94
CA TYR A 14 -10.80 9.56 6.43
C TYR A 14 -9.43 9.17 5.89
N ASP A 15 -8.83 10.03 5.07
CA ASP A 15 -7.49 9.79 4.55
C ASP A 15 -6.47 9.69 5.68
N TRP A 16 -6.57 10.54 6.69
CA TRP A 16 -5.68 10.51 7.86
C TRP A 16 -5.82 9.19 8.64
N LEU A 17 -7.07 8.76 8.90
CA LEU A 17 -7.33 7.51 9.61
C LEU A 17 -6.83 6.30 8.82
N VAL A 18 -7.14 6.22 7.54
CA VAL A 18 -6.70 5.10 6.68
C VAL A 18 -5.18 5.04 6.64
N GLN A 19 -4.51 6.18 6.53
CA GLN A 19 -3.05 6.24 6.53
C GLN A 19 -2.47 5.72 7.86
N ARG A 20 -3.07 6.07 8.99
CA ARG A 20 -2.62 5.62 10.31
C ARG A 20 -2.90 4.13 10.51
N ILE A 21 -4.11 3.67 10.22
CA ILE A 21 -4.49 2.27 10.40
C ILE A 21 -3.65 1.37 9.49
N SER A 22 -3.50 1.73 8.23
CA SER A 22 -2.68 0.96 7.29
C SER A 22 -1.22 0.91 7.74
N GLY A 23 -0.69 2.02 8.26
CA GLY A 23 0.66 2.05 8.82
C GLY A 23 0.84 1.10 9.99
N VAL A 24 -0.13 1.01 10.90
CA VAL A 24 -0.11 0.10 12.04
C VAL A 24 -0.15 -1.36 11.57
N VAL A 25 -1.02 -1.68 10.61
CA VAL A 25 -1.09 -3.04 10.04
C VAL A 25 0.24 -3.43 9.41
N LEU A 26 0.83 -2.54 8.63
CA LEU A 26 2.12 -2.79 7.98
C LEU A 26 3.25 -2.95 9.00
N LEU A 27 3.27 -2.12 10.03
CA LEU A 27 4.25 -2.25 11.10
C LEU A 27 4.15 -3.61 11.78
N GLY A 28 2.94 -4.05 12.12
CA GLY A 28 2.71 -5.35 12.74
C GLY A 28 3.12 -6.50 11.82
N TYR A 29 2.75 -6.43 10.55
CA TYR A 29 3.06 -7.50 9.60
C TYR A 29 4.57 -7.63 9.36
N PHE A 30 5.26 -6.54 9.06
CA PHE A 30 6.70 -6.58 8.80
C PHE A 30 7.52 -6.85 10.05
N SER A 31 7.06 -6.40 11.21
CA SER A 31 7.69 -6.76 12.49
C SER A 31 7.58 -8.25 12.76
N PHE A 32 6.41 -8.83 12.51
CA PHE A 32 6.19 -10.27 12.66
C PHE A 32 7.10 -11.05 11.71
N LEU A 33 7.14 -10.69 10.43
CA LEU A 33 8.00 -11.37 9.46
C LEU A 33 9.47 -11.22 9.81
N GLY A 34 9.90 -10.03 10.21
CA GLY A 34 11.29 -9.78 10.61
C GLY A 34 11.69 -10.61 11.82
N CYS A 35 10.83 -10.69 12.83
CA CYS A 35 11.08 -11.53 14.00
C CYS A 35 11.08 -13.02 13.64
N TYR A 36 10.13 -13.44 12.81
CA TYR A 36 10.06 -14.84 12.38
C TYR A 36 11.34 -15.27 11.65
N ILE A 37 11.79 -14.45 10.70
CA ILE A 37 13.05 -14.73 9.97
C ILE A 37 14.24 -14.68 10.92
N GLY A 38 14.28 -13.72 11.84
CA GLY A 38 15.38 -13.56 12.78
C GLY A 38 15.51 -14.72 13.77
N PHE A 39 14.38 -15.24 14.26
CA PHE A 39 14.38 -16.37 15.20
C PHE A 39 14.50 -17.73 14.51
N ASN A 40 14.32 -17.81 13.21
CA ASN A 40 14.41 -19.04 12.41
C ASN A 40 15.48 -18.91 11.33
N SER A 41 16.67 -18.45 11.73
CA SER A 41 17.81 -18.34 10.82
C SER A 41 18.17 -19.72 10.27
N GLY A 42 18.44 -19.79 8.97
CA GLY A 42 18.70 -21.06 8.29
C GLY A 42 17.43 -21.79 7.87
N MET A 43 16.29 -21.13 7.93
CA MET A 43 14.99 -21.63 7.47
C MET A 43 15.06 -21.98 5.98
N ASP A 44 14.51 -23.16 5.63
CA ASP A 44 14.41 -23.57 4.24
C ASP A 44 13.11 -23.08 3.60
N TYR A 45 12.96 -23.37 2.32
CA TYR A 45 11.76 -22.97 1.57
C TYR A 45 10.48 -23.63 2.09
N GLU A 46 10.56 -24.89 2.49
CA GLU A 46 9.39 -25.62 3.00
C GLU A 46 8.86 -25.00 4.28
N GLN A 47 9.76 -24.63 5.18
CA GLN A 47 9.41 -23.96 6.43
C GLN A 47 8.80 -22.57 6.17
N TRP A 48 9.36 -21.81 5.24
CA TRP A 48 8.84 -20.52 4.83
C TRP A 48 7.45 -20.64 4.21
N GLN A 49 7.29 -21.59 3.27
CA GLN A 49 6.00 -21.86 2.65
C GLN A 49 4.96 -22.32 3.66
N GLY A 50 5.36 -23.17 4.61
CA GLY A 50 4.48 -23.67 5.67
C GLY A 50 3.89 -22.55 6.53
N LEU A 51 4.60 -21.47 6.73
CA LEU A 51 4.06 -20.29 7.43
C LEU A 51 2.82 -19.75 6.71
N PHE A 52 2.87 -19.66 5.37
CA PHE A 52 1.79 -19.11 4.55
C PHE A 52 0.67 -20.11 4.24
N ASP A 53 0.83 -21.38 4.64
CA ASP A 53 -0.24 -22.36 4.55
C ASP A 53 -1.30 -22.17 5.63
N HIS A 54 -0.97 -21.49 6.71
CA HIS A 54 -1.93 -21.16 7.75
C HIS A 54 -2.91 -20.08 7.26
N THR A 55 -4.20 -20.34 7.40
CA THR A 55 -5.25 -19.39 7.00
C THR A 55 -5.09 -18.03 7.66
N ALA A 56 -4.73 -18.01 8.97
CA ALA A 56 -4.49 -16.76 9.68
C ALA A 56 -3.39 -15.93 9.04
N MET A 57 -2.30 -16.58 8.60
CA MET A 57 -1.20 -15.88 7.93
C MET A 57 -1.59 -15.37 6.54
N ARG A 58 -2.39 -16.15 5.82
CA ARG A 58 -2.93 -15.72 4.52
C ARG A 58 -3.82 -14.49 4.66
N VAL A 59 -4.73 -14.50 5.65
CA VAL A 59 -5.59 -13.35 5.93
C VAL A 59 -4.76 -12.13 6.32
N PHE A 60 -3.77 -12.33 7.17
CA PHE A 60 -2.86 -11.25 7.57
C PHE A 60 -2.08 -10.68 6.38
N SER A 61 -1.62 -11.54 5.49
CA SER A 61 -0.91 -11.14 4.27
C SER A 61 -1.82 -10.34 3.32
N VAL A 62 -3.08 -10.75 3.16
CA VAL A 62 -4.05 -9.99 2.36
C VAL A 62 -4.31 -8.62 2.99
N ALA A 63 -4.51 -8.56 4.31
CA ALA A 63 -4.68 -7.31 5.02
C ALA A 63 -3.47 -6.39 4.84
N ALA A 64 -2.25 -6.94 4.88
CA ALA A 64 -1.02 -6.19 4.64
C ALA A 64 -0.95 -5.67 3.19
N MET A 65 -1.31 -6.48 2.21
CA MET A 65 -1.31 -6.05 0.81
C MET A 65 -2.30 -4.91 0.54
N LEU A 66 -3.50 -5.01 1.08
CA LEU A 66 -4.49 -3.93 0.98
C LEU A 66 -4.00 -2.68 1.70
N SER A 67 -3.35 -2.85 2.85
CA SER A 67 -2.74 -1.74 3.60
C SER A 67 -1.62 -1.07 2.82
N ILE A 68 -0.77 -1.83 2.13
CA ILE A 68 0.27 -1.28 1.24
C ILE A 68 -0.37 -0.43 0.14
N ALA A 69 -1.40 -0.96 -0.51
CA ALA A 69 -2.07 -0.26 -1.60
C ALA A 69 -2.68 1.06 -1.12
N LEU A 70 -3.41 1.03 -0.01
CA LEU A 70 -4.05 2.22 0.55
C LEU A 70 -3.02 3.23 1.06
N HIS A 71 -2.02 2.74 1.80
CA HIS A 71 -0.97 3.58 2.37
C HIS A 71 -0.14 4.26 1.28
N ALA A 72 0.26 3.50 0.27
CA ALA A 72 1.01 4.02 -0.87
C ALA A 72 0.16 4.98 -1.70
N TRP A 73 -1.10 4.65 -1.96
CA TRP A 73 -1.98 5.51 -2.74
C TRP A 73 -2.16 6.89 -2.09
N ILE A 74 -2.49 6.90 -0.79
CA ILE A 74 -2.69 8.15 -0.07
C ILE A 74 -1.38 8.94 0.02
N GLY A 75 -0.26 8.27 0.32
CA GLY A 75 1.05 8.91 0.38
C GLY A 75 1.49 9.49 -0.96
N LEU A 76 1.32 8.73 -2.05
CA LEU A 76 1.63 9.20 -3.40
C LEU A 76 0.72 10.35 -3.82
N TRP A 77 -0.57 10.25 -3.48
CA TRP A 77 -1.52 11.34 -3.78
C TRP A 77 -1.09 12.65 -3.13
N CYS A 78 -0.67 12.60 -1.86
CA CYS A 78 -0.16 13.79 -1.17
C CYS A 78 1.05 14.37 -1.90
N VAL A 79 2.02 13.53 -2.30
CA VAL A 79 3.20 13.98 -3.05
C VAL A 79 2.79 14.58 -4.39
N LEU A 80 1.91 13.92 -5.13
CA LEU A 80 1.47 14.39 -6.45
C LEU A 80 0.74 15.73 -6.36
N THR A 81 -0.11 15.90 -5.35
CA THR A 81 -0.86 17.14 -5.17
C THR A 81 0.00 18.30 -4.68
N ASP A 82 1.06 17.99 -3.95
CA ASP A 82 1.96 19.02 -3.42
C ASP A 82 3.02 19.46 -4.44
N TYR A 83 3.52 18.54 -5.25
CA TYR A 83 4.65 18.80 -6.15
C TYR A 83 4.26 18.92 -7.63
N LEU A 84 3.30 18.12 -8.10
CA LEU A 84 2.86 18.17 -9.50
C LEU A 84 1.67 19.12 -9.65
N THR A 85 1.91 20.40 -9.47
CA THR A 85 0.88 21.42 -9.51
C THR A 85 1.04 22.30 -10.75
N PRO A 86 -0.05 22.98 -11.21
CA PRO A 86 0.05 23.97 -12.26
C PRO A 86 1.02 25.11 -11.92
N ARG A 87 1.20 25.39 -10.64
CA ARG A 87 2.13 26.43 -10.17
C ARG A 87 3.58 26.07 -10.50
N MET A 88 3.94 24.78 -10.42
CA MET A 88 5.30 24.32 -10.68
C MET A 88 5.52 23.90 -12.13
N LEU A 89 4.50 23.35 -12.78
CA LEU A 89 4.61 22.74 -14.11
C LEU A 89 3.83 23.53 -15.18
N GLY A 90 3.18 24.61 -14.80
CA GLY A 90 2.37 25.41 -15.73
C GLY A 90 1.11 24.68 -16.17
N ALA A 91 0.69 24.95 -17.42
CA ALA A 91 -0.55 24.40 -17.96
C ALA A 91 -0.58 22.85 -18.03
N LYS A 92 0.59 22.21 -18.04
CA LYS A 92 0.72 20.75 -18.11
C LYS A 92 0.62 20.06 -16.74
N GLY A 93 0.58 20.81 -15.65
CA GLY A 93 0.60 20.28 -14.30
C GLY A 93 -0.52 19.28 -14.02
N ASN A 94 -1.75 19.61 -14.41
CA ASN A 94 -2.90 18.72 -14.20
C ASN A 94 -2.79 17.43 -15.03
N THR A 95 -2.32 17.52 -16.28
CA THR A 95 -2.13 16.37 -17.14
C THR A 95 -1.05 15.43 -16.60
N VAL A 96 0.09 15.99 -16.18
CA VAL A 96 1.20 15.21 -15.60
C VAL A 96 0.75 14.52 -14.33
N ARG A 97 0.05 15.24 -13.45
CA ARG A 97 -0.48 14.65 -12.21
C ARG A 97 -1.48 13.52 -12.50
N GLY A 98 -2.37 13.72 -13.46
CA GLY A 98 -3.34 12.69 -13.87
C GLY A 98 -2.66 11.45 -14.41
N LEU A 99 -1.66 11.59 -15.28
CA LEU A 99 -0.88 10.47 -15.82
C LEU A 99 -0.11 9.75 -14.72
N ALA A 100 0.55 10.50 -13.84
CA ALA A 100 1.29 9.91 -12.72
C ALA A 100 0.35 9.13 -11.79
N SER A 101 -0.83 9.69 -11.47
CA SER A 101 -1.84 9.00 -10.65
C SER A 101 -2.32 7.72 -11.32
N ALA A 102 -2.56 7.75 -12.64
CA ALA A 102 -2.99 6.57 -13.39
C ALA A 102 -1.92 5.47 -13.36
N VAL A 103 -0.66 5.83 -13.58
CA VAL A 103 0.47 4.87 -13.54
C VAL A 103 0.59 4.26 -12.14
N CYS A 104 0.54 5.07 -11.09
CA CYS A 104 0.61 4.59 -9.71
C CYS A 104 -0.56 3.67 -9.39
N GLY A 105 -1.78 4.06 -9.78
CA GLY A 105 -2.99 3.26 -9.54
C GLY A 105 -2.94 1.91 -10.22
N VAL A 106 -2.55 1.87 -11.49
CA VAL A 106 -2.40 0.61 -12.24
C VAL A 106 -1.32 -0.27 -11.63
N THR A 107 -0.20 0.31 -11.24
CA THR A 107 0.91 -0.42 -10.61
C THR A 107 0.47 -1.05 -9.29
N LEU A 108 -0.18 -0.28 -8.42
CA LEU A 108 -0.67 -0.79 -7.13
C LEU A 108 -1.72 -1.88 -7.32
N PHE A 109 -2.65 -1.68 -8.24
CA PHE A 109 -3.68 -2.68 -8.56
C PHE A 109 -3.04 -3.98 -9.04
N THR A 110 -2.07 -3.89 -9.94
CA THR A 110 -1.34 -5.05 -10.46
C THR A 110 -0.64 -5.81 -9.33
N TYR A 111 0.03 -5.12 -8.42
CA TYR A 111 0.70 -5.76 -7.29
C TYR A 111 -0.27 -6.42 -6.33
N VAL A 112 -1.43 -5.82 -6.08
CA VAL A 112 -2.45 -6.42 -5.21
C VAL A 112 -2.97 -7.72 -5.84
N ILE A 113 -3.34 -7.70 -7.11
CA ILE A 113 -3.85 -8.88 -7.81
C ILE A 113 -2.79 -9.99 -7.85
N TRP A 114 -1.55 -9.63 -8.18
CA TRP A 114 -0.45 -10.58 -8.24
C TRP A 114 -0.16 -11.17 -6.85
N GLY A 115 -0.12 -10.34 -5.82
CA GLY A 115 0.07 -10.78 -4.45
C GLY A 115 -1.03 -11.72 -3.98
N LEU A 116 -2.30 -11.42 -4.28
CA LEU A 116 -3.43 -12.30 -3.96
C LEU A 116 -3.27 -13.66 -4.63
N GLN A 117 -2.85 -13.68 -5.88
CA GLN A 117 -2.62 -14.92 -6.62
C GLN A 117 -1.52 -15.76 -5.95
N ILE A 118 -0.44 -15.12 -5.50
CA ILE A 118 0.67 -15.81 -4.82
C ILE A 118 0.21 -16.37 -3.47
N VAL A 119 -0.52 -15.60 -2.68
CA VAL A 119 -0.94 -15.98 -1.33
C VAL A 119 -1.95 -17.13 -1.37
N TRP A 120 -2.81 -17.18 -2.38
CA TRP A 120 -3.85 -18.21 -2.51
C TRP A 120 -3.53 -19.28 -3.56
N ARG A 121 -2.32 -19.47 -3.85
CA ARG A 121 -1.84 -20.47 -4.78
C ARG A 121 -1.90 -21.89 -4.20
#